data_fcb2268334306e1afc8679968c7fb83e
#
_entry.id   fcb2268334306e1afc8679968c7fb83e
#
_cell.length_a   1.000
_cell.length_b   1.000
_cell.length_c   1.000
_cell.angle_alpha   90.00
_cell.angle_beta   90.00
_cell.angle_gamma   90.00
#
_symmetry.space_group_name_H-M   'P 1'
#
loop_
_entity.id
_entity.type
_entity.pdbx_description
1 polymer ?
#
loop_
_entity_poly.entity_id
_entity_poly.type
_entity_poly.pdbx_seq_one_letter_code
_entity_poly.pdbx_strand_id
1 'polypeptide(L)'
;MRYFMSILLSPEYDSGAKPIPDAINDAMGPYIEKVVASGTLISTGGLKRSKDATRISGGSGRTVITDGPFPEAKEIVGGYAIIEAPNDEAAAKVGAEFVQLHIDSGMPDITVEMRAIEGGYNY
;
A
#
# COMPACT_ATOMS: atom_id res chain seq x y z
N MET A 1 8.65 -16.01 -6.35
CA MET A 1 9.23 -14.97 -5.49
C MET A 1 8.14 -14.14 -4.86
N ARG A 2 8.37 -13.68 -3.66
CA ARG A 2 7.41 -12.78 -2.98
C ARG A 2 7.85 -11.34 -3.12
N TYR A 3 6.85 -10.48 -3.24
CA TYR A 3 7.04 -9.03 -3.38
C TYR A 3 6.18 -8.30 -2.35
N PHE A 4 6.72 -7.23 -1.82
CA PHE A 4 5.99 -6.29 -0.98
C PHE A 4 5.55 -5.11 -1.83
N MET A 5 4.26 -4.86 -1.86
CA MET A 5 3.68 -3.71 -2.55
C MET A 5 3.24 -2.68 -1.52
N SER A 6 3.87 -1.52 -1.53
CA SER A 6 3.45 -0.38 -0.72
C SER A 6 2.48 0.47 -1.53
N ILE A 7 1.34 0.79 -0.94
CA ILE A 7 0.34 1.65 -1.56
C ILE A 7 0.56 3.06 -1.02
N LEU A 8 0.99 3.97 -1.88
CA LEU A 8 1.38 5.32 -1.50
C LEU A 8 0.28 6.31 -1.86
N LEU A 9 -0.17 7.05 -0.86
CA LEU A 9 -1.22 8.05 -0.99
C LEU A 9 -0.64 9.45 -0.85
N SER A 10 -1.28 10.43 -1.51
CA SER A 10 -0.98 11.83 -1.25
C SER A 10 -1.46 12.24 0.14
N PRO A 11 -0.87 13.27 0.74
CA PRO A 11 -1.31 13.77 2.04
C PRO A 11 -2.79 14.14 2.10
N GLU A 12 -3.38 14.56 0.99
CA GLU A 12 -4.79 14.96 0.92
C GLU A 12 -5.73 13.79 1.14
N TYR A 13 -5.41 12.60 0.62
CA TYR A 13 -6.19 11.38 0.90
C TYR A 13 -5.98 10.92 2.34
N ASP A 14 -4.75 10.98 2.83
CA ASP A 14 -4.43 10.59 4.20
C ASP A 14 -5.15 11.46 5.23
N SER A 15 -5.19 12.77 5.02
CA SER A 15 -5.87 13.71 5.93
C SER A 15 -7.39 13.66 5.83
N GLY A 16 -7.93 13.10 4.74
CA GLY A 16 -9.36 13.11 4.45
C GLY A 16 -9.82 14.38 3.72
N ALA A 17 -8.90 15.26 3.33
CA ALA A 17 -9.24 16.45 2.53
C ALA A 17 -9.80 16.06 1.16
N LYS A 18 -9.30 14.97 0.58
CA LYS A 18 -9.90 14.31 -0.57
C LYS A 18 -10.52 12.99 -0.13
N PRO A 19 -11.81 12.74 -0.43
CA PRO A 19 -12.42 11.44 -0.11
C PRO A 19 -11.96 10.36 -1.08
N ILE A 20 -11.84 9.14 -0.55
CA ILE A 20 -11.62 7.97 -1.40
C ILE A 20 -12.97 7.63 -2.05
N PRO A 21 -13.04 7.56 -3.41
CA PRO A 21 -14.31 7.28 -4.09
C PRO A 21 -14.92 5.93 -3.67
N ASP A 22 -16.23 5.89 -3.49
CA ASP A 22 -16.95 4.64 -3.15
C ASP A 22 -16.77 3.57 -4.23
N ALA A 23 -16.60 3.97 -5.50
CA ALA A 23 -16.35 3.07 -6.61
C ALA A 23 -15.10 2.20 -6.41
N ILE A 24 -14.12 2.67 -5.63
CA ILE A 24 -12.92 1.88 -5.29
C ILE A 24 -13.32 0.63 -4.52
N ASN A 25 -14.16 0.78 -3.50
CA ASN A 25 -14.60 -0.37 -2.68
C ASN A 25 -15.39 -1.38 -3.52
N ASP A 26 -16.25 -0.88 -4.41
CA ASP A 26 -17.03 -1.74 -5.30
C ASP A 26 -16.15 -2.53 -6.29
N ALA A 27 -15.08 -1.90 -6.77
CA ALA A 27 -14.16 -2.53 -7.72
C ALA A 27 -13.16 -3.48 -7.04
N MET A 28 -12.77 -3.18 -5.80
CA MET A 28 -11.75 -3.96 -5.08
C MET A 28 -12.22 -5.37 -4.73
N GLY A 29 -13.47 -5.55 -4.35
CA GLY A 29 -13.98 -6.87 -3.96
C GLY A 29 -13.75 -7.94 -5.03
N PRO A 30 -14.28 -7.76 -6.25
CA PRO A 30 -14.05 -8.71 -7.34
C PRO A 30 -12.58 -8.89 -7.72
N TYR A 31 -11.81 -7.81 -7.67
CA TYR A 31 -10.38 -7.85 -7.97
C TYR A 31 -9.63 -8.71 -6.95
N ILE A 32 -9.88 -8.52 -5.66
CA ILE A 32 -9.26 -9.32 -4.60
C ILE A 32 -9.62 -10.80 -4.76
N GLU A 33 -10.87 -11.12 -5.03
CA GLU A 33 -11.31 -12.49 -5.28
C GLU A 33 -10.51 -13.13 -6.42
N LYS A 34 -10.32 -12.39 -7.51
CA LYS A 34 -9.55 -12.86 -8.67
C LYS A 34 -8.10 -13.16 -8.31
N VAL A 35 -7.41 -12.24 -7.64
CA VAL A 35 -5.98 -12.40 -7.32
C VAL A 35 -5.74 -13.38 -6.19
N VAL A 36 -6.70 -13.60 -5.31
CA VAL A 36 -6.66 -14.69 -4.32
C VAL A 36 -6.82 -16.04 -5.03
N ALA A 37 -7.80 -16.16 -5.91
CA ALA A 37 -8.08 -17.40 -6.62
C ALA A 37 -6.90 -17.83 -7.51
N SER A 38 -6.16 -16.89 -8.08
CA SER A 38 -4.99 -17.18 -8.92
C SER A 38 -3.73 -17.52 -8.11
N GLY A 39 -3.77 -17.39 -6.77
CA GLY A 39 -2.59 -17.60 -5.92
C GLY A 39 -1.62 -16.43 -5.91
N THR A 40 -1.97 -15.34 -6.55
CA THR A 40 -1.11 -14.15 -6.63
C THR A 40 -1.06 -13.40 -5.31
N LEU A 41 -2.20 -13.19 -4.67
CA LEU A 41 -2.27 -12.44 -3.42
C LEU A 41 -2.05 -13.34 -2.20
N ILE A 42 -1.03 -13.02 -1.42
CA ILE A 42 -0.70 -13.74 -0.18
C ILE A 42 -1.33 -13.05 1.03
N SER A 43 -1.21 -11.73 1.11
CA SER A 43 -1.72 -10.94 2.22
C SER A 43 -1.94 -9.52 1.76
N THR A 44 -2.92 -8.84 2.34
CA THR A 44 -3.18 -7.43 2.07
C THR A 44 -3.86 -6.79 3.26
N GLY A 45 -3.71 -5.49 3.41
CA GLY A 45 -4.38 -4.71 4.44
C GLY A 45 -4.33 -3.23 4.14
N GLY A 46 -5.33 -2.51 4.62
CA GLY A 46 -5.32 -1.07 4.69
C GLY A 46 -4.74 -0.61 6.02
N LEU A 47 -4.13 0.54 6.02
CA LEU A 47 -3.58 1.15 7.23
C LEU A 47 -4.45 2.33 7.66
N LYS A 48 -4.51 2.56 8.96
CA LYS A 48 -5.15 3.77 9.49
C LYS A 48 -4.41 5.01 9.00
N ARG A 49 -5.08 6.14 9.01
CA ARG A 49 -4.48 7.42 8.62
C ARG A 49 -3.28 7.75 9.51
N SER A 50 -2.35 8.54 8.99
CA SER A 50 -1.11 8.88 9.71
C SER A 50 -1.36 9.62 11.03
N LYS A 51 -2.50 10.29 11.17
CA LYS A 51 -2.88 10.92 12.45
C LYS A 51 -2.97 9.92 13.60
N ASP A 52 -3.23 8.66 13.31
CA ASP A 52 -3.32 7.58 14.29
C ASP A 52 -2.04 6.73 14.34
N ALA A 53 -1.00 7.16 13.64
CA ALA A 53 0.28 6.46 13.60
C ALA A 53 1.21 6.91 14.70
N THR A 54 2.15 6.04 15.04
CA THR A 54 3.23 6.33 15.96
C THR A 54 4.55 6.08 15.26
N ARG A 55 5.43 7.05 15.29
CA ARG A 55 6.79 6.95 14.75
C ARG A 55 7.77 6.76 15.89
N ILE A 56 8.63 5.77 15.76
CA ILE A 56 9.68 5.49 16.74
C ILE A 56 11.01 5.64 16.01
N SER A 57 11.82 6.57 16.46
CA SER A 57 13.09 6.91 15.82
C SER A 57 14.25 6.69 16.75
N GLY A 58 15.37 6.20 16.22
CA GLY A 58 16.64 6.14 16.93
C GLY A 58 17.47 7.39 16.61
N GLY A 59 18.14 7.91 17.63
CA GLY A 59 19.04 9.05 17.46
C GLY A 59 19.76 9.33 18.74
N SER A 60 21.06 9.65 18.65
CA SER A 60 21.92 9.99 19.81
C SER A 60 21.86 8.93 20.92
N GLY A 61 21.78 7.65 20.54
CA GLY A 61 21.72 6.53 21.49
C GLY A 61 20.40 6.35 22.23
N ARG A 62 19.33 7.00 21.75
CA ARG A 62 17.98 6.96 22.37
C ARG A 62 16.91 6.66 21.34
N THR A 63 15.77 6.18 21.81
CA THR A 63 14.56 6.11 21.02
C THR A 63 13.68 7.32 21.30
N VAL A 64 13.06 7.85 20.23
CA VAL A 64 12.11 8.95 20.32
C VAL A 64 10.80 8.48 19.71
N ILE A 65 9.71 8.66 20.45
CA ILE A 65 8.37 8.29 20.02
C ILE A 65 7.63 9.57 19.64
N THR A 66 7.11 9.62 18.42
CA THR A 66 6.37 10.77 17.91
C THR A 66 5.02 10.31 17.38
N ASP A 67 3.95 10.96 17.87
CA ASP A 67 2.61 10.69 17.35
C ASP A 67 2.37 11.46 16.06
N GLY A 68 1.60 10.83 15.14
CA GLY A 68 1.18 11.49 13.92
C GLY A 68 0.19 12.63 14.17
N PRO A 69 -0.17 13.39 13.13
CA PRO A 69 0.29 13.22 11.75
C PRO A 69 1.73 13.69 11.51
N PHE A 70 2.26 13.36 10.31
CA PHE A 70 3.62 13.75 9.91
C PHE A 70 3.52 14.69 8.70
N PRO A 71 3.34 16.00 8.92
CA PRO A 71 3.05 16.95 7.83
C PRO A 71 4.16 17.11 6.80
N GLU A 72 5.39 16.73 7.13
CA GLU A 72 6.53 16.78 6.21
C GLU A 72 6.51 15.66 5.16
N ALA A 73 5.69 14.62 5.36
CA ALA A 73 5.63 13.50 4.42
C ALA A 73 4.92 13.91 3.12
N LYS A 74 5.50 13.58 1.99
CA LYS A 74 4.93 13.84 0.66
C LYS A 74 4.07 12.70 0.16
N GLU A 75 4.40 11.49 0.59
CA GLU A 75 3.67 10.27 0.29
C GLU A 75 3.52 9.48 1.59
N ILE A 76 2.35 8.88 1.77
CA ILE A 76 2.03 8.15 2.98
C ILE A 76 1.60 6.75 2.60
N VAL A 77 2.17 5.76 3.26
CA VAL A 77 1.77 4.36 3.04
C VAL A 77 0.37 4.17 3.60
N GLY A 78 -0.59 3.98 2.70
CA GLY A 78 -2.00 3.79 3.07
C GLY A 78 -2.45 2.34 3.09
N GLY A 79 -1.60 1.43 2.64
CA GLY A 79 -1.90 0.01 2.63
C GLY A 79 -0.73 -0.78 2.08
N TYR A 80 -0.89 -2.09 2.08
CA TYR A 80 0.13 -2.99 1.58
C TYR A 80 -0.47 -4.24 0.95
N ALA A 81 0.31 -4.91 0.12
CA ALA A 81 0.04 -6.26 -0.31
C ALA A 81 1.34 -7.05 -0.40
N ILE A 82 1.27 -8.33 -0.11
CA ILE A 82 2.33 -9.28 -0.38
C ILE A 82 1.82 -10.18 -1.49
N ILE A 83 2.56 -10.25 -2.59
CA ILE A 83 2.18 -11.04 -3.75
C ILE A 83 3.24 -12.07 -4.12
N GLU A 84 2.81 -13.10 -4.83
CA GLU A 84 3.68 -14.10 -5.45
C GLU A 84 3.73 -13.84 -6.95
N ALA A 85 4.93 -13.74 -7.49
CA ALA A 85 5.15 -13.56 -8.93
C ALA A 85 6.48 -14.21 -9.34
N PRO A 86 6.61 -14.68 -10.60
CA PRO A 86 7.82 -15.35 -11.03
C PRO A 86 9.02 -14.42 -11.23
N ASN A 87 8.80 -13.15 -11.50
CA ASN A 87 9.85 -12.17 -11.77
C ASN A 87 9.34 -10.74 -11.58
N ASP A 88 10.25 -9.78 -11.67
CA ASP A 88 9.94 -8.35 -11.47
C ASP A 88 8.93 -7.82 -12.49
N GLU A 89 9.00 -8.28 -13.73
CA GLU A 89 8.08 -7.85 -14.79
C GLU A 89 6.64 -8.29 -14.47
N ALA A 90 6.46 -9.53 -14.04
CA ALA A 90 5.15 -10.04 -13.64
C ALA A 90 4.61 -9.31 -12.41
N ALA A 91 5.47 -9.00 -11.43
CA ALA A 91 5.09 -8.22 -10.26
C ALA A 91 4.65 -6.81 -10.63
N ALA A 92 5.41 -6.14 -11.50
CA ALA A 92 5.06 -4.81 -12.00
C ALA A 92 3.71 -4.79 -12.71
N LYS A 93 3.39 -5.85 -13.44
CA LYS A 93 2.09 -5.99 -14.12
C LYS A 93 0.93 -6.04 -13.12
N VAL A 94 1.10 -6.74 -12.00
CA VAL A 94 0.10 -6.76 -10.92
C VAL A 94 -0.09 -5.36 -10.35
N GLY A 95 1.00 -4.65 -10.09
CA GLY A 95 0.94 -3.26 -9.62
C GLY A 95 0.23 -2.34 -10.60
N ALA A 96 0.50 -2.50 -11.90
CA ALA A 96 -0.14 -1.71 -12.94
C ALA A 96 -1.66 -1.97 -13.01
N GLU A 97 -2.09 -3.21 -12.86
CA GLU A 97 -3.52 -3.54 -12.80
C GLU A 97 -4.21 -2.87 -11.60
N PHE A 98 -3.55 -2.89 -10.45
CA PHE A 98 -4.06 -2.25 -9.24
C PHE A 98 -4.20 -0.74 -9.43
N VAL A 99 -3.18 -0.08 -9.97
CA VAL A 99 -3.21 1.36 -10.26
C VAL A 99 -4.31 1.68 -11.27
N GLN A 100 -4.43 0.89 -12.34
CA GLN A 100 -5.44 1.12 -13.37
C GLN A 100 -6.87 1.03 -12.81
N LEU A 101 -7.11 0.07 -11.92
CA LEU A 101 -8.40 -0.05 -11.23
C LEU A 101 -8.75 1.24 -10.48
N HIS A 102 -7.77 1.85 -9.80
CA HIS A 102 -7.97 3.10 -9.08
C HIS A 102 -8.23 4.26 -10.02
N ILE A 103 -7.46 4.37 -11.11
CA ILE A 103 -7.68 5.38 -12.14
C ILE A 103 -9.11 5.29 -12.68
N ASP A 104 -9.54 4.10 -13.05
CA ASP A 104 -10.87 3.85 -13.62
C ASP A 104 -12.00 4.12 -12.62
N SER A 105 -11.69 4.05 -11.33
CA SER A 105 -12.66 4.25 -10.25
C SER A 105 -12.63 5.67 -9.65
N GLY A 106 -11.94 6.60 -10.31
CA GLY A 106 -11.94 8.01 -9.92
C GLY A 106 -10.84 8.44 -8.96
N MET A 107 -9.79 7.64 -8.84
CA MET A 107 -8.63 7.97 -7.99
C MET A 107 -7.34 7.89 -8.81
N PRO A 108 -7.05 8.94 -9.63
CA PRO A 108 -5.92 8.91 -10.56
C PRO A 108 -4.55 9.11 -9.89
N ASP A 109 -4.52 9.63 -8.68
CA ASP A 109 -3.29 10.04 -7.99
C ASP A 109 -2.85 8.98 -6.98
N ILE A 110 -2.64 7.75 -7.45
CA ILE A 110 -2.15 6.66 -6.62
C ILE A 110 -0.84 6.11 -7.18
N THR A 111 0.05 5.75 -6.29
CA THR A 111 1.32 5.13 -6.63
C THR A 111 1.47 3.84 -5.83
N VAL A 112 2.03 2.82 -6.45
CA VAL A 112 2.47 1.64 -5.72
C VAL A 112 3.96 1.43 -5.95
N GLU A 113 4.64 0.99 -4.92
CA GLU A 113 6.04 0.63 -5.00
C GLU A 113 6.16 -0.86 -4.75
N MET A 114 6.81 -1.56 -5.68
CA MET A 114 6.96 -3.00 -5.64
C MET A 114 8.42 -3.37 -5.36
N ARG A 115 8.66 -4.16 -4.33
CA ARG A 115 10.00 -4.59 -3.96
C ARG A 115 10.02 -6.08 -3.69
N ALA A 116 10.99 -6.78 -4.27
CA ALA A 116 11.21 -8.18 -3.98
C ALA A 116 11.61 -8.36 -2.50
N ILE A 117 11.05 -9.38 -1.86
CA ILE A 117 11.41 -9.71 -0.49
C ILE A 117 12.62 -10.64 -0.55
N GLU A 118 13.73 -10.20 0.04
CA GLU A 118 14.94 -10.99 0.20
C GLU A 118 15.00 -11.55 1.60
N GLY A 119 15.27 -12.85 1.71
CA GLY A 119 15.31 -13.52 3.01
C GLY A 119 13.94 -13.53 3.66
N GLY A 120 13.88 -13.23 4.93
CA GLY A 120 12.64 -13.28 5.71
C GLY A 120 12.44 -14.62 6.39
N TYR A 121 11.46 -14.63 7.29
CA TYR A 121 11.13 -15.80 8.09
C TYR A 121 9.64 -16.04 8.07
N ASN A 122 9.27 -17.29 7.89
CA ASN A 122 7.89 -17.74 8.01
C ASN A 122 7.78 -18.58 9.28
N TYR A 123 6.89 -18.19 10.15
CA TYR A 123 6.67 -18.88 11.43
C TYR A 123 5.39 -19.69 11.43
#